data_d03ab9519917a0f96ed98d892ee05544
#
_entry.id   d03ab9519917a0f96ed98d892ee05544
#
_cell.length_a   1.000
_cell.length_b   1.000
_cell.length_c   1.000
_cell.angle_alpha   90.00
_cell.angle_beta   90.00
_cell.angle_gamma   90.00
#
_symmetry.space_group_name_H-M   'P 1'
#
loop_
_entity.id
_entity.type
_entity.pdbx_description
1 polymer ?
#
loop_
_entity_poly.entity_id
_entity_poly.type
_entity_poly.pdbx_seq_one_letter_code
_entity_poly.pdbx_strand_id
1 'polypeptide(L)'
;MRIIIVGCGKVGSALAEQLSAEGHELTLVDLSERRLEELTNRLDLTAVAGSGTSYQVLLEAGVQDTDLVIAVTTHDEINLLSCLTARKASGCHAIARVRDPQYVADLGFIRDELGISM
;
A
#
# COMPACT_ATOMS: atom_id res chain seq x y z
N MET A 1 12.21 -6.32 -6.04
CA MET A 1 11.20 -6.54 -4.95
C MET A 1 9.81 -6.39 -5.52
N ARG A 2 8.87 -7.16 -5.01
CA ARG A 2 7.45 -7.02 -5.35
C ARG A 2 6.78 -6.16 -4.31
N ILE A 3 6.19 -5.06 -4.74
CA ILE A 3 5.62 -4.03 -3.86
C ILE A 3 4.18 -3.73 -4.27
N ILE A 4 3.29 -3.70 -3.28
CA ILE A 4 1.93 -3.20 -3.46
C ILE A 4 1.86 -1.81 -2.84
N ILE A 5 1.37 -0.83 -3.59
CA ILE A 5 1.13 0.52 -3.08
C ILE A 5 -0.38 0.72 -3.01
N VAL A 6 -0.90 0.98 -1.82
CA VAL A 6 -2.31 1.30 -1.59
C VAL A 6 -2.46 2.82 -1.56
N GLY A 7 -3.17 3.35 -2.53
CA GLY A 7 -3.33 4.79 -2.71
C GLY A 7 -2.45 5.32 -3.82
N CYS A 8 -3.03 5.95 -4.82
CA CYS A 8 -2.30 6.57 -5.93
C CYS A 8 -2.61 8.06 -6.08
N GLY A 9 -2.81 8.73 -4.96
CA GLY A 9 -2.87 10.18 -4.91
C GLY A 9 -1.46 10.77 -5.08
N LYS A 10 -1.22 11.92 -4.49
CA LYS A 10 0.05 12.63 -4.69
C LYS A 10 1.26 11.83 -4.21
N VAL A 11 1.19 11.27 -3.01
CA VAL A 11 2.30 10.50 -2.44
C VAL A 11 2.47 9.16 -3.14
N GLY A 12 1.38 8.43 -3.34
CA GLY A 12 1.43 7.11 -3.98
C GLY A 12 1.94 7.19 -5.41
N SER A 13 1.52 8.20 -6.17
CA SER A 13 1.99 8.40 -7.54
C SER A 13 3.48 8.70 -7.59
N ALA A 14 3.99 9.53 -6.68
CA ALA A 14 5.41 9.86 -6.61
C ALA A 14 6.24 8.62 -6.26
N LEU A 15 5.76 7.81 -5.30
CA LEU A 15 6.41 6.54 -4.95
C LEU A 15 6.43 5.57 -6.14
N ALA A 16 5.30 5.47 -6.85
CA ALA A 16 5.19 4.57 -8.00
C ALA A 16 6.20 4.95 -9.08
N GLU A 17 6.36 6.24 -9.37
CA GLU A 17 7.34 6.71 -10.34
C GLU A 17 8.76 6.35 -9.92
N GLN A 18 9.10 6.62 -8.68
CA GLN A 18 10.44 6.37 -8.18
C GLN A 18 10.77 4.88 -8.13
N LEU A 19 9.89 4.07 -7.55
CA LEU A 19 10.12 2.63 -7.40
C LEU A 19 10.08 1.90 -8.74
N SER A 20 9.25 2.35 -9.68
CA SER A 20 9.24 1.80 -11.03
C SER A 20 10.58 2.07 -11.74
N ALA A 21 11.12 3.27 -11.59
CA ALA A 21 12.43 3.63 -12.16
C ALA A 21 13.57 2.80 -11.57
N GLU A 22 13.41 2.35 -10.32
CA GLU A 22 14.40 1.49 -9.64
C GLU A 22 14.25 0.01 -9.99
N GLY A 23 13.31 -0.35 -10.85
CA GLY A 23 13.16 -1.71 -11.35
C GLY A 23 12.33 -2.66 -10.48
N HIS A 24 11.57 -2.16 -9.52
CA HIS A 24 10.70 -2.98 -8.70
C HIS A 24 9.41 -3.36 -9.45
N GLU A 25 8.87 -4.53 -9.17
CA GLU A 25 7.56 -4.93 -9.66
C GLU A 25 6.49 -4.31 -8.78
N LEU A 26 5.69 -3.43 -9.36
CA LEU A 26 4.68 -2.68 -8.62
C LEU A 26 3.27 -3.09 -9.01
N THR A 27 2.39 -3.14 -8.01
CA THR A 27 0.95 -3.21 -8.20
C THR A 27 0.33 -2.07 -7.39
N LEU A 28 -0.49 -1.27 -8.04
CA LEU A 28 -1.20 -0.17 -7.38
C LEU A 28 -2.61 -0.60 -7.06
N VAL A 29 -3.10 -0.22 -5.88
CA VAL A 29 -4.48 -0.43 -5.45
C VAL A 29 -5.07 0.92 -5.11
N ASP A 30 -6.18 1.27 -5.75
CA ASP A 30 -6.87 2.53 -5.50
C ASP A 30 -8.34 2.41 -5.91
N LEU A 31 -9.19 3.25 -5.33
CA LEU A 31 -10.60 3.27 -5.70
C LEU A 31 -10.83 3.95 -7.04
N SER A 32 -9.93 4.81 -7.48
CA SER A 32 -10.08 5.59 -8.71
C SER A 32 -9.48 4.87 -9.92
N GLU A 33 -10.34 4.30 -10.74
CA GLU A 33 -9.91 3.66 -11.99
C GLU A 33 -9.19 4.66 -12.91
N ARG A 34 -9.62 5.91 -12.91
CA ARG A 34 -9.01 6.96 -13.74
C ARG A 34 -7.55 7.20 -13.37
N ARG A 35 -7.26 7.32 -12.06
CA ARG A 35 -5.89 7.51 -11.60
C ARG A 35 -5.00 6.31 -11.90
N LEU A 36 -5.55 5.12 -11.72
CA LEU A 36 -4.82 3.89 -12.02
C LEU A 36 -4.49 3.81 -13.51
N GLU A 37 -5.45 4.14 -14.36
CA GLU A 37 -5.25 4.12 -15.81
C GLU A 37 -4.17 5.12 -16.25
N GLU A 38 -4.17 6.32 -15.70
CA GLU A 38 -3.13 7.31 -16.00
C GLU A 38 -1.74 6.79 -15.67
N LEU A 39 -1.59 6.10 -14.54
CA LEU A 39 -0.29 5.58 -14.11
C LEU A 39 0.13 4.36 -14.92
N THR A 40 -0.80 3.45 -15.22
CA THR A 40 -0.48 2.27 -16.02
C THR A 40 -0.14 2.63 -17.47
N ASN A 41 -0.63 3.76 -17.97
CA ASN A 41 -0.29 4.25 -19.31
C ASN A 41 1.13 4.83 -19.38
N ARG A 42 1.67 5.28 -18.26
CA ARG A 42 2.99 5.92 -18.20
C ARG A 42 4.09 5.04 -17.64
N LEU A 43 3.73 4.14 -16.73
CA LEU A 43 4.69 3.35 -15.97
C LEU A 43 4.45 1.86 -16.20
N ASP A 44 5.52 1.09 -16.12
CA ASP A 44 5.46 -0.37 -16.21
C ASP A 44 5.04 -0.95 -14.86
N LEU A 45 3.74 -1.06 -14.65
CA LEU A 45 3.17 -1.59 -13.42
C LEU A 45 1.77 -2.15 -13.67
N THR A 46 1.24 -2.89 -12.71
CA THR A 46 -0.13 -3.39 -12.75
C THR A 46 -0.99 -2.62 -11.75
N ALA A 47 -2.30 -2.74 -11.89
CA ALA A 47 -3.23 -2.01 -11.04
C ALA A 47 -4.49 -2.84 -10.77
N VAL A 48 -5.04 -2.68 -9.57
CA VAL A 48 -6.31 -3.27 -9.16
C VAL A 48 -7.19 -2.17 -8.60
N ALA A 49 -8.37 -1.97 -9.17
CA ALA A 49 -9.32 -1.00 -8.64
C ALA A 49 -10.09 -1.61 -7.48
N GLY A 50 -10.07 -0.94 -6.35
CA GLY A 50 -10.79 -1.38 -5.15
C GLY A 50 -10.19 -0.80 -3.89
N SER A 51 -10.76 -1.19 -2.75
CA SER A 51 -10.26 -0.75 -1.45
C SER A 51 -9.09 -1.61 -0.98
N GLY A 52 -8.01 -0.99 -0.56
CA GLY A 52 -6.86 -1.69 0.03
C GLY A 52 -7.15 -2.34 1.37
N THR A 53 -8.33 -2.07 1.97
CA THR A 53 -8.75 -2.76 3.20
C THR A 53 -9.43 -4.09 2.90
N SER A 54 -9.73 -4.38 1.64
CA SER A 54 -10.38 -5.62 1.23
C SER A 54 -9.36 -6.73 1.03
N TYR A 55 -9.53 -7.83 1.74
CA TYR A 55 -8.69 -9.01 1.56
C TYR A 55 -8.75 -9.52 0.12
N GLN A 56 -9.95 -9.54 -0.49
CA GLN A 56 -10.10 -10.00 -1.87
C GLN A 56 -9.36 -9.12 -2.86
N VAL A 57 -9.39 -7.81 -2.68
CA VAL A 57 -8.65 -6.86 -3.52
C VAL A 57 -7.15 -7.09 -3.37
N LEU A 58 -6.67 -7.28 -2.14
CA LEU A 58 -5.25 -7.55 -1.90
C LEU A 58 -4.82 -8.88 -2.52
N LEU A 59 -5.68 -9.90 -2.50
CA LEU A 59 -5.40 -11.16 -3.18
C LEU A 59 -5.26 -10.97 -4.68
N GLU A 60 -6.14 -10.19 -5.30
CA GLU A 60 -6.03 -9.86 -6.73
C GLU A 60 -4.73 -9.10 -7.04
N ALA A 61 -4.28 -8.27 -6.10
CA ALA A 61 -3.05 -7.52 -6.25
C ALA A 61 -1.79 -8.36 -6.02
N GLY A 62 -1.94 -9.62 -5.61
CA GLY A 62 -0.80 -10.52 -5.41
C GLY A 62 -0.17 -10.46 -4.04
N VAL A 63 -0.95 -10.13 -3.00
CA VAL A 63 -0.43 -9.96 -1.64
C VAL A 63 0.32 -11.19 -1.12
N GLN A 64 -0.06 -12.39 -1.56
CA GLN A 64 0.59 -13.63 -1.08
C GLN A 64 2.03 -13.76 -1.57
N ASP A 65 2.38 -13.10 -2.67
CA ASP A 65 3.72 -13.13 -3.24
C ASP A 65 4.46 -11.80 -3.13
N THR A 66 3.91 -10.85 -2.38
CA THR A 66 4.51 -9.53 -2.24
C THR A 66 5.54 -9.49 -1.13
N ASP A 67 6.56 -8.66 -1.29
CA ASP A 67 7.59 -8.44 -0.28
C ASP A 67 7.22 -7.30 0.67
N LEU A 68 6.54 -6.28 0.15
CA LEU A 68 6.27 -5.05 0.87
C LEU A 68 4.94 -4.46 0.45
N VAL A 69 4.15 -4.02 1.42
CA VAL A 69 2.93 -3.22 1.18
C VAL A 69 3.14 -1.84 1.79
N ILE A 70 2.91 -0.82 0.99
CA ILE A 70 2.99 0.59 1.43
C ILE A 70 1.62 1.21 1.27
N ALA A 71 1.00 1.64 2.36
CA ALA A 71 -0.31 2.27 2.32
C ALA A 71 -0.19 3.77 2.58
N VAL A 72 -0.55 4.56 1.57
CA VAL A 72 -0.33 6.02 1.55
C VAL A 72 -1.55 6.79 1.09
N THR A 73 -2.74 6.32 1.47
CA THR A 73 -3.97 7.08 1.23
C THR A 73 -4.02 8.29 2.16
N THR A 74 -5.04 9.13 2.01
CA THR A 74 -5.20 10.30 2.87
C THR A 74 -5.83 9.96 4.23
N HIS A 75 -6.16 8.70 4.48
CA HIS A 75 -6.81 8.25 5.71
C HIS A 75 -5.92 7.29 6.48
N ASP A 76 -5.48 7.69 7.67
CA ASP A 76 -4.61 6.87 8.52
C ASP A 76 -5.22 5.50 8.82
N GLU A 77 -6.54 5.46 9.12
CA GLU A 77 -7.24 4.22 9.46
C GLU A 77 -7.23 3.24 8.29
N ILE A 78 -7.40 3.73 7.08
CA ILE A 78 -7.33 2.89 5.87
C ILE A 78 -5.91 2.36 5.70
N ASN A 79 -4.92 3.20 5.91
CA ASN A 79 -3.53 2.81 5.80
C ASN A 79 -3.17 1.73 6.82
N LEU A 80 -3.59 1.91 8.07
CA LEU A 80 -3.32 0.93 9.12
C LEU A 80 -4.06 -0.39 8.86
N LEU A 81 -5.34 -0.32 8.50
CA LEU A 81 -6.11 -1.54 8.25
C LEU A 81 -5.62 -2.30 7.01
N SER A 82 -5.24 -1.58 5.95
CA SER A 82 -4.66 -2.21 4.76
C SER A 82 -3.37 -2.96 5.10
N CYS A 83 -2.50 -2.34 5.87
CA CYS A 83 -1.25 -2.95 6.30
C CYS A 83 -1.48 -4.15 7.21
N LEU A 84 -2.42 -4.04 8.15
CA LEU A 84 -2.76 -5.16 9.04
C LEU A 84 -3.31 -6.34 8.24
N THR A 85 -4.23 -6.07 7.30
CA THR A 85 -4.80 -7.11 6.45
C THR A 85 -3.71 -7.81 5.62
N ALA A 86 -2.81 -7.03 5.02
CA ALA A 86 -1.71 -7.57 4.23
C ALA A 86 -0.78 -8.44 5.09
N ARG A 87 -0.43 -7.96 6.27
CA ARG A 87 0.41 -8.71 7.22
C ARG A 87 -0.20 -10.05 7.59
N LYS A 88 -1.50 -10.06 7.88
CA LYS A 88 -2.20 -11.30 8.24
C LYS A 88 -2.36 -12.23 7.04
N ALA A 89 -2.46 -11.69 5.85
CA ALA A 89 -2.62 -12.49 4.64
C ALA A 89 -1.35 -13.22 4.23
N SER A 90 -0.17 -12.62 4.40
CA SER A 90 1.07 -13.19 3.86
C SER A 90 2.31 -13.04 4.76
N GLY A 91 2.23 -12.27 5.82
CA GLY A 91 3.40 -11.98 6.64
C GLY A 91 4.40 -11.04 5.98
N CYS A 92 4.04 -10.37 4.90
CA CYS A 92 4.91 -9.42 4.22
C CYS A 92 5.23 -8.22 5.13
N HIS A 93 6.27 -7.47 4.78
CA HIS A 93 6.52 -6.19 5.46
C HIS A 93 5.46 -5.18 5.05
N ALA A 94 5.07 -4.30 5.98
CA ALA A 94 4.04 -3.31 5.73
C ALA A 94 4.41 -1.97 6.36
N ILE A 95 4.25 -0.91 5.58
CA ILE A 95 4.50 0.47 6.01
C ILE A 95 3.23 1.28 5.78
N ALA A 96 2.73 1.92 6.83
CA ALA A 96 1.56 2.78 6.75
C ALA A 96 1.95 4.25 6.97
N ARG A 97 1.46 5.12 6.10
CA ARG A 97 1.56 6.56 6.33
C ARG A 97 0.54 6.94 7.39
N VAL A 98 1.03 7.53 8.49
CA VAL A 98 0.19 7.93 9.61
C VAL A 98 0.57 9.34 10.02
N ARG A 99 -0.43 10.24 10.09
CA ARG A 99 -0.22 11.64 10.40
C ARG A 99 -0.89 12.10 11.69
N ASP A 100 -1.89 11.36 12.15
CA ASP A 100 -2.61 11.70 13.38
C ASP A 100 -1.68 11.52 14.58
N PRO A 101 -1.46 12.58 15.40
CA PRO A 101 -0.59 12.48 16.56
C PRO A 101 -0.99 11.38 17.54
N GLN A 102 -2.28 11.03 17.61
CA GLN A 102 -2.77 9.96 18.46
C GLN A 102 -2.12 8.63 18.09
N TYR A 103 -2.06 8.31 16.79
CA TYR A 103 -1.44 7.06 16.33
C TYR A 103 0.08 7.12 16.44
N VAL A 104 0.66 8.28 16.18
CA VAL A 104 2.11 8.46 16.32
C VAL A 104 2.55 8.23 17.77
N ALA A 105 1.72 8.63 18.74
CA ALA A 105 1.98 8.37 20.15
C ALA A 105 1.97 6.86 20.46
N ASP A 106 1.23 6.07 19.70
CA ASP A 106 1.12 4.63 19.88
C ASP A 106 2.06 3.83 18.97
N LEU A 107 3.06 4.49 18.39
CA LEU A 107 3.97 3.89 17.42
C LEU A 107 4.58 2.56 17.89
N GLY A 108 5.04 2.51 19.15
CA GLY A 108 5.65 1.31 19.70
C GLY A 108 4.69 0.13 19.74
N PHE A 109 3.46 0.38 20.19
CA PHE A 109 2.43 -0.65 20.23
C PHE A 109 2.09 -1.14 18.80
N ILE A 110 1.88 -0.21 17.87
CA ILE A 110 1.51 -0.54 16.50
C ILE A 110 2.60 -1.37 15.83
N ARG A 111 3.87 -0.98 15.99
CA ARG A 111 4.99 -1.72 15.43
C ARG A 111 5.14 -3.09 16.07
N ASP A 112 5.12 -3.16 17.39
CA ASP A 112 5.46 -4.39 18.11
C ASP A 112 4.29 -5.40 18.11
N GLU A 113 3.05 -4.93 18.23
CA GLU A 113 1.88 -5.82 18.32
C GLU A 113 1.20 -6.06 16.98
N LEU A 114 1.16 -5.05 16.10
CA LEU A 114 0.51 -5.19 14.80
C LEU A 114 1.51 -5.48 13.68
N GLY A 115 2.79 -5.30 13.93
CA GLY A 115 3.84 -5.57 12.94
C GLY A 115 3.86 -4.59 11.78
N ILE A 116 3.39 -3.35 12.01
CA ILE A 116 3.30 -2.33 10.98
C ILE A 116 4.32 -1.24 11.26
N SER A 117 5.13 -0.90 10.27
CA SER A 117 6.02 0.27 10.32
C SER A 117 5.25 1.52 9.89
N MET A 118 5.61 2.64 10.44
CA MET A 118 4.94 3.91 10.14
C MET A 118 5.94 4.97 9.65
#